data_860a5566cf880b49c296aa9cbc3d97b1
#
_entry.id   860a5566cf880b49c296aa9cbc3d97b1
#
_cell.length_a   1.000
_cell.length_b   1.000
_cell.length_c   1.000
_cell.angle_alpha   90.00
_cell.angle_beta   90.00
_cell.angle_gamma   90.00
#
_symmetry.space_group_name_H-M   'P 1'
#
loop_
_entity.id
_entity.type
_entity.pdbx_description
1 polymer ?
#
loop_
_entity_poly.entity_id
_entity_poly.type
_entity_poly.pdbx_seq_one_letter_code
_entity_poly.pdbx_strand_id
1 'polypeptide(L)'
;MSLSTYWLLPPRWSSCPKEEISSILDQAFGSADDAQERTPDSDQHPAEGGVIALAVGPIDADYDFTPTLLVLASPIPASTTPAQALADSAQSMSDQVPGFRMLEDCEWPARPESSHLRTGIYIQGSVPITACQWAWIHSDGGNDFLLTATATMTTPAFGDLNDDVLEIIMSLEVRNA
;
A
#
# COMPACT_ATOMS: atom_id res chain seq x y z
N MET A 1 11.20 11.86 -12.33
CA MET A 1 12.07 10.79 -11.81
C MET A 1 11.17 9.59 -11.60
N SER A 2 11.50 8.43 -12.13
CA SER A 2 10.61 7.24 -12.07
C SER A 2 11.24 6.21 -11.13
N LEU A 3 10.45 5.66 -10.22
CA LEU A 3 10.84 4.52 -9.40
C LEU A 3 10.39 3.23 -10.07
N SER A 4 11.22 2.19 -9.95
CA SER A 4 10.92 0.83 -10.37
C SER A 4 11.01 -0.12 -9.20
N THR A 5 10.24 -1.20 -9.25
CA THR A 5 10.22 -2.23 -8.21
C THR A 5 10.72 -3.55 -8.78
N TYR A 6 11.40 -4.29 -7.96
CA TYR A 6 11.72 -5.68 -8.17
C TYR A 6 11.30 -6.48 -6.93
N TRP A 7 10.63 -7.59 -7.12
CA TRP A 7 10.21 -8.53 -6.08
C TRP A 7 10.15 -9.96 -6.58
N LEU A 8 10.26 -10.90 -5.67
CA LEU A 8 10.01 -12.30 -5.93
C LEU A 8 8.58 -12.63 -5.51
N LEU A 9 7.82 -13.20 -6.43
CA LEU A 9 6.43 -13.58 -6.15
C LEU A 9 6.35 -15.10 -5.94
N PRO A 10 5.72 -15.56 -4.84
CA PRO A 10 5.35 -16.96 -4.66
C PRO A 10 4.47 -17.45 -5.83
N PRO A 11 4.44 -18.77 -6.13
CA PRO A 11 3.77 -19.30 -7.34
C PRO A 11 2.29 -18.96 -7.48
N ARG A 12 1.60 -18.67 -6.38
CA ARG A 12 0.17 -18.31 -6.37
C ARG A 12 -0.09 -16.82 -6.44
N TRP A 13 0.97 -15.99 -6.57
CA TRP A 13 0.87 -14.55 -6.76
C TRP A 13 1.32 -14.16 -8.16
N SER A 14 0.73 -13.11 -8.71
CA SER A 14 1.10 -12.56 -10.00
C SER A 14 1.23 -11.04 -9.94
N SER A 15 2.21 -10.50 -10.68
CA SER A 15 2.36 -9.06 -10.85
C SER A 15 1.32 -8.54 -11.82
N CYS A 16 0.71 -7.42 -11.49
CA CYS A 16 -0.19 -6.72 -12.38
C CYS A 16 0.60 -5.75 -13.28
N PRO A 17 0.41 -5.78 -14.63
CA PRO A 17 0.95 -4.78 -15.52
C PRO A 17 0.48 -3.36 -15.16
N LYS A 18 1.35 -2.36 -15.31
CA LYS A 18 1.04 -0.96 -14.92
C LYS A 18 -0.24 -0.43 -15.58
N GLU A 19 -0.48 -0.78 -16.82
CA GLU A 19 -1.66 -0.40 -17.60
C GLU A 19 -2.98 -0.98 -17.07
N GLU A 20 -2.93 -2.06 -16.31
CA GLU A 20 -4.11 -2.72 -15.74
C GLU A 20 -4.40 -2.28 -14.30
N ILE A 21 -3.43 -1.62 -13.63
CA ILE A 21 -3.53 -1.26 -12.20
C ILE A 21 -4.78 -0.40 -11.95
N SER A 22 -5.03 0.64 -12.74
CA SER A 22 -6.18 1.51 -12.56
C SER A 22 -7.50 0.74 -12.62
N SER A 23 -7.63 -0.17 -13.60
CA SER A 23 -8.84 -1.00 -13.74
C SER A 23 -9.07 -1.92 -12.55
N ILE A 24 -8.00 -2.50 -11.99
CA ILE A 24 -8.10 -3.38 -10.82
C ILE A 24 -8.45 -2.58 -9.57
N LEU A 25 -7.85 -1.39 -9.41
CA LEU A 25 -8.18 -0.51 -8.28
C LEU A 25 -9.62 -0.02 -8.34
N ASP A 26 -10.13 0.34 -9.51
CA ASP A 26 -11.54 0.74 -9.71
C ASP A 26 -12.51 -0.41 -9.37
N GLN A 27 -12.13 -1.65 -9.68
CA GLN A 27 -12.92 -2.82 -9.31
C GLN A 27 -12.88 -3.12 -7.80
N ALA A 28 -11.71 -2.97 -7.20
CA ALA A 28 -11.50 -3.29 -5.78
C ALA A 28 -12.08 -2.23 -4.83
N PHE A 29 -12.02 -0.95 -5.21
CA PHE A 29 -12.35 0.19 -4.35
C PHE A 29 -13.55 1.01 -4.84
N GLY A 30 -14.16 0.67 -5.98
CA GLY A 30 -15.21 1.44 -6.65
C GLY A 30 -14.63 2.59 -7.47
N SER A 31 -15.34 2.97 -8.53
CA SER A 31 -14.91 4.10 -9.37
C SER A 31 -14.87 5.38 -8.54
N ALA A 32 -13.79 6.13 -8.65
CA ALA A 32 -13.60 7.41 -7.95
C ALA A 32 -14.61 8.52 -8.32
N ASP A 33 -15.53 8.25 -9.23
CA ASP A 33 -16.59 9.19 -9.66
C ASP A 33 -17.62 9.53 -8.57
N ASP A 34 -17.71 8.74 -7.49
CA ASP A 34 -18.57 9.06 -6.33
C ASP A 34 -17.85 9.89 -5.23
N ALA A 35 -16.59 10.13 -5.37
CA ALA A 35 -15.82 11.01 -4.48
C ALA A 35 -15.86 12.45 -4.99
N GLN A 36 -16.97 13.10 -4.69
CA GLN A 36 -17.24 14.52 -4.57
C GLN A 36 -16.07 15.48 -4.85
N GLU A 37 -16.27 16.34 -5.87
CA GLU A 37 -15.58 17.61 -6.17
C GLU A 37 -14.67 18.14 -5.03
N ARG A 38 -13.42 17.73 -5.04
CA ARG A 38 -12.37 18.50 -4.37
C ARG A 38 -11.81 19.47 -5.41
N THR A 39 -12.18 20.72 -5.30
CA THR A 39 -11.61 21.83 -6.07
C THR A 39 -10.08 21.79 -5.97
N PRO A 40 -9.38 21.72 -7.10
CA PRO A 40 -7.93 21.86 -7.11
C PRO A 40 -7.61 23.36 -7.09
N ASP A 41 -7.35 23.92 -5.93
CA ASP A 41 -6.71 25.23 -5.82
C ASP A 41 -5.33 25.03 -5.21
N SER A 42 -4.36 24.78 -6.06
CA SER A 42 -2.96 25.19 -5.89
C SER A 42 -2.12 24.72 -7.07
N ASP A 43 -1.52 25.68 -7.79
CA ASP A 43 -0.44 25.53 -8.79
C ASP A 43 0.89 25.02 -8.15
N GLN A 44 0.85 23.93 -7.44
CA GLN A 44 2.04 23.18 -7.08
C GLN A 44 1.88 21.79 -7.69
N HIS A 45 2.62 21.54 -8.77
CA HIS A 45 2.86 20.17 -9.24
C HIS A 45 3.58 19.44 -8.10
N PRO A 46 2.91 18.59 -7.32
CA PRO A 46 3.63 17.67 -6.44
C PRO A 46 4.40 16.74 -7.35
N ALA A 47 5.65 16.47 -7.02
CA ALA A 47 6.39 15.39 -7.63
C ALA A 47 5.48 14.15 -7.57
N GLU A 48 5.14 13.60 -8.73
CA GLU A 48 4.06 12.62 -8.89
C GLU A 48 4.33 11.37 -8.04
N GLY A 49 3.70 11.34 -6.87
CA GLY A 49 3.54 10.10 -6.11
C GLY A 49 2.50 9.22 -6.81
N GLY A 50 2.63 7.91 -6.71
CA GLY A 50 1.69 7.02 -7.35
C GLY A 50 1.93 5.56 -7.07
N VAL A 51 1.10 4.73 -7.68
CA VAL A 51 1.27 3.28 -7.64
C VAL A 51 2.51 2.91 -8.44
N ILE A 52 3.46 2.22 -7.78
CA ILE A 52 4.69 1.75 -8.42
C ILE A 52 4.68 0.24 -8.69
N ALA A 53 3.85 -0.52 -7.93
CA ALA A 53 3.64 -1.95 -8.17
C ALA A 53 2.32 -2.44 -7.57
N LEU A 54 1.76 -3.49 -8.16
CA LEU A 54 0.62 -4.24 -7.66
C LEU A 54 0.82 -5.73 -7.92
N ALA A 55 0.64 -6.55 -6.89
CA ALA A 55 0.52 -7.99 -7.03
C ALA A 55 -0.89 -8.44 -6.59
N VAL A 56 -1.38 -9.48 -7.23
CA VAL A 56 -2.65 -10.12 -6.92
C VAL A 56 -2.41 -11.57 -6.48
N GLY A 57 -3.07 -11.97 -5.40
CA GLY A 57 -2.99 -13.30 -4.84
C GLY A 57 -4.10 -14.23 -5.34
N PRO A 58 -4.19 -15.44 -4.79
CA PRO A 58 -5.24 -16.40 -5.13
C PRO A 58 -6.61 -15.91 -4.68
N ILE A 59 -7.62 -16.07 -5.53
CA ILE A 59 -9.00 -15.68 -5.21
C ILE A 59 -9.50 -16.51 -4.02
N ASP A 60 -10.01 -15.82 -3.00
CA ASP A 60 -10.79 -16.43 -1.92
C ASP A 60 -12.22 -16.68 -2.42
N ALA A 61 -12.50 -17.94 -2.81
CA ALA A 61 -13.75 -18.31 -3.43
C ALA A 61 -14.97 -18.20 -2.48
N ASP A 62 -14.75 -18.30 -1.16
CA ASP A 62 -15.81 -18.21 -0.16
C ASP A 62 -16.37 -16.79 -0.04
N TYR A 63 -15.55 -15.79 -0.39
CA TYR A 63 -15.90 -14.37 -0.28
C TYR A 63 -15.87 -13.63 -1.62
N ASP A 64 -15.52 -14.31 -2.73
CA ASP A 64 -15.29 -13.70 -4.04
C ASP A 64 -14.33 -12.48 -3.94
N PHE A 65 -13.26 -12.67 -3.19
CA PHE A 65 -12.27 -11.62 -2.88
C PHE A 65 -10.89 -11.98 -3.43
N THR A 66 -10.26 -11.02 -4.10
CA THR A 66 -8.88 -11.19 -4.60
C THR A 66 -7.92 -10.44 -3.68
N PRO A 67 -7.04 -11.15 -2.95
CA PRO A 67 -5.99 -10.52 -2.16
C PRO A 67 -5.07 -9.68 -3.04
N THR A 68 -4.67 -8.53 -2.54
CA THR A 68 -3.78 -7.61 -3.25
C THR A 68 -2.60 -7.18 -2.37
N LEU A 69 -1.47 -6.89 -3.00
CA LEU A 69 -0.35 -6.18 -2.40
C LEU A 69 -0.02 -4.96 -3.29
N LEU A 70 -0.35 -3.78 -2.80
CA LEU A 70 -0.19 -2.50 -3.49
C LEU A 70 1.02 -1.76 -2.92
N VAL A 71 1.92 -1.31 -3.79
CA VAL A 71 3.07 -0.48 -3.40
C VAL A 71 2.89 0.93 -3.96
N LEU A 72 2.89 1.90 -3.05
CA LEU A 72 2.81 3.32 -3.35
C LEU A 72 4.13 4.01 -3.02
N ALA A 73 4.49 5.01 -3.82
CA ALA A 73 5.55 5.96 -3.52
C ALA A 73 4.94 7.37 -3.44
N SER A 74 5.17 8.07 -2.35
CA SER A 74 4.72 9.44 -2.15
C SER A 74 5.92 10.33 -1.82
N PRO A 75 6.21 11.38 -2.61
CA PRO A 75 7.30 12.28 -2.30
C PRO A 75 7.02 13.01 -0.99
N ILE A 76 8.06 13.17 -0.17
CA ILE A 76 7.95 13.90 1.09
C ILE A 76 8.32 15.37 0.82
N PRO A 77 7.39 16.32 1.06
CA PRO A 77 7.70 17.75 0.93
C PRO A 77 8.87 18.15 1.83
N ALA A 78 9.71 19.07 1.38
CA ALA A 78 10.86 19.55 2.17
C ALA A 78 10.47 20.17 3.53
N SER A 79 9.22 20.57 3.70
CA SER A 79 8.66 21.08 4.96
C SER A 79 8.22 19.99 5.94
N THR A 80 8.20 18.71 5.51
CA THR A 80 7.72 17.57 6.28
C THR A 80 8.91 16.70 6.67
N THR A 81 9.00 16.34 7.95
CA THR A 81 10.04 15.39 8.38
C THR A 81 9.64 13.96 8.03
N PRO A 82 10.61 13.04 7.82
CA PRO A 82 10.32 11.62 7.63
C PRO A 82 9.41 11.03 8.72
N ALA A 83 9.66 11.35 9.98
CA ALA A 83 8.83 10.90 11.10
C ALA A 83 7.38 11.41 11.01
N GLN A 84 7.19 12.66 10.59
CA GLN A 84 5.85 13.22 10.38
C GLN A 84 5.15 12.52 9.22
N ALA A 85 5.84 12.28 8.10
CA ALA A 85 5.26 11.56 6.95
C ALA A 85 4.78 10.15 7.32
N LEU A 86 5.56 9.42 8.16
CA LEU A 86 5.16 8.12 8.68
C LEU A 86 3.93 8.20 9.59
N ALA A 87 3.88 9.20 10.50
CA ALA A 87 2.74 9.41 11.38
C ALA A 87 1.47 9.78 10.59
N ASP A 88 1.59 10.69 9.63
CA ASP A 88 0.47 11.12 8.77
C ASP A 88 -0.06 9.96 7.93
N SER A 89 0.81 9.03 7.48
CA SER A 89 0.37 7.85 6.75
C SER A 89 -0.44 6.87 7.60
N ALA A 90 -0.13 6.75 8.91
CA ALA A 90 -0.92 5.94 9.84
C ALA A 90 -2.33 6.53 10.03
N GLN A 91 -2.41 7.85 10.21
CA GLN A 91 -3.67 8.56 10.35
C GLN A 91 -4.51 8.43 9.07
N SER A 92 -3.87 8.64 7.91
CA SER A 92 -4.52 8.53 6.59
C SER A 92 -5.16 7.16 6.37
N MET A 93 -4.49 6.07 6.76
CA MET A 93 -5.03 4.72 6.66
C MET A 93 -6.34 4.57 7.47
N SER A 94 -6.38 5.15 8.67
CA SER A 94 -7.57 5.13 9.52
C SER A 94 -8.71 6.00 9.00
N ASP A 95 -8.37 7.14 8.39
CA ASP A 95 -9.36 8.12 7.92
C ASP A 95 -9.98 7.75 6.55
N GLN A 96 -9.20 7.08 5.69
CA GLN A 96 -9.63 6.76 4.32
C GLN A 96 -10.48 5.50 4.22
N VAL A 97 -10.34 4.57 5.18
CA VAL A 97 -11.07 3.31 5.15
C VAL A 97 -12.20 3.32 6.19
N PRO A 98 -13.47 3.41 5.76
CA PRO A 98 -14.60 3.45 6.69
C PRO A 98 -14.62 2.24 7.62
N GLY A 99 -14.68 2.49 8.93
CA GLY A 99 -14.73 1.43 9.93
C GLY A 99 -13.40 0.71 10.19
N PHE A 100 -12.30 1.22 9.65
CA PHE A 100 -10.97 0.67 9.91
C PHE A 100 -10.64 0.75 11.40
N ARG A 101 -10.10 -0.34 11.92
CA ARG A 101 -9.59 -0.44 13.28
C ARG A 101 -8.14 -0.89 13.24
N MET A 102 -7.23 0.00 13.60
CA MET A 102 -5.84 -0.34 13.83
C MET A 102 -5.75 -1.31 15.01
N LEU A 103 -5.13 -2.46 14.79
CA LEU A 103 -4.85 -3.48 15.81
C LEU A 103 -3.43 -3.35 16.34
N GLU A 104 -2.49 -3.01 15.45
CA GLU A 104 -1.07 -2.92 15.75
C GLU A 104 -0.42 -1.85 14.88
N ASP A 105 0.51 -1.09 15.47
CA ASP A 105 1.48 -0.22 14.79
C ASP A 105 2.81 -0.37 15.55
N CYS A 106 3.79 -0.99 14.93
CA CYS A 106 5.08 -1.27 15.55
C CYS A 106 6.23 -0.99 14.59
N GLU A 107 7.41 -0.73 15.14
CA GLU A 107 8.64 -0.66 14.35
C GLU A 107 8.89 -2.00 13.66
N TRP A 108 9.29 -1.95 12.38
CA TRP A 108 9.62 -3.15 11.63
C TRP A 108 11.14 -3.25 11.41
N PRO A 109 11.83 -4.13 12.17
CA PRO A 109 13.31 -4.15 12.21
C PRO A 109 13.98 -4.75 10.96
N ALA A 110 13.21 -5.34 10.04
CA ALA A 110 13.77 -5.97 8.84
C ALA A 110 14.27 -4.96 7.79
N ARG A 111 13.94 -3.68 7.93
CA ARG A 111 14.52 -2.59 7.12
C ARG A 111 15.21 -1.58 8.02
N PRO A 112 16.41 -1.08 7.65
CA PRO A 112 17.03 0.02 8.37
C PRO A 112 16.20 1.29 8.18
N GLU A 113 16.25 2.16 9.16
CA GLU A 113 15.69 3.51 9.18
C GLU A 113 14.16 3.60 9.19
N SER A 114 13.62 3.87 10.37
CA SER A 114 12.23 4.32 10.60
C SER A 114 11.20 3.61 9.71
N SER A 115 11.03 2.31 9.88
CA SER A 115 10.01 1.54 9.18
C SER A 115 8.98 1.01 10.16
N HIS A 116 7.72 0.99 9.73
CA HIS A 116 6.59 0.55 10.53
C HIS A 116 5.84 -0.59 9.85
N LEU A 117 5.38 -1.54 10.64
CA LEU A 117 4.36 -2.51 10.26
C LEU A 117 3.08 -2.15 11.00
N ARG A 118 2.01 -2.02 10.26
CA ARG A 118 0.67 -1.74 10.77
C ARG A 118 -0.27 -2.84 10.33
N THR A 119 -1.09 -3.29 11.27
CA THR A 119 -2.15 -4.27 10.97
C THR A 119 -3.47 -3.72 11.46
N GLY A 120 -4.49 -3.83 10.64
CA GLY A 120 -5.84 -3.43 11.00
C GLY A 120 -6.90 -4.25 10.28
N ILE A 121 -8.12 -4.07 10.70
CA ILE A 121 -9.30 -4.76 10.16
C ILE A 121 -10.41 -3.77 9.83
N TYR A 122 -11.21 -4.12 8.83
CA TYR A 122 -12.45 -3.40 8.48
C TYR A 122 -13.44 -4.35 7.81
N ILE A 123 -14.65 -3.86 7.56
CA ILE A 123 -15.67 -4.62 6.83
C ILE A 123 -15.91 -3.93 5.48
N GLN A 124 -15.77 -4.66 4.40
CA GLN A 124 -16.12 -4.22 3.05
C GLN A 124 -17.39 -4.95 2.60
N GLY A 125 -18.52 -4.25 2.58
CA GLY A 125 -19.81 -4.90 2.41
C GLY A 125 -20.12 -5.84 3.57
N SER A 126 -20.05 -7.16 3.34
CA SER A 126 -20.19 -8.20 4.38
C SER A 126 -18.88 -8.98 4.62
N VAL A 127 -17.79 -8.60 3.94
CA VAL A 127 -16.52 -9.34 3.97
C VAL A 127 -15.59 -8.73 5.03
N PRO A 128 -15.12 -9.52 6.00
CA PRO A 128 -14.12 -9.06 6.97
C PRO A 128 -12.74 -9.06 6.30
N ILE A 129 -12.10 -7.89 6.26
CA ILE A 129 -10.80 -7.66 5.63
C ILE A 129 -9.75 -7.40 6.70
N THR A 130 -8.58 -8.02 6.51
CA THR A 130 -7.34 -7.67 7.21
C THR A 130 -6.45 -6.91 6.24
N ALA A 131 -5.94 -5.77 6.68
CA ALA A 131 -4.95 -4.98 5.97
C ALA A 131 -3.65 -4.92 6.77
N CYS A 132 -2.53 -5.25 6.11
CA CYS A 132 -1.18 -5.10 6.64
C CYS A 132 -0.44 -4.08 5.79
N GLN A 133 0.12 -3.04 6.42
CA GLN A 133 0.88 -2.01 5.74
C GLN A 133 2.30 -1.95 6.29
N TRP A 134 3.27 -2.06 5.41
CA TRP A 134 4.67 -1.72 5.67
C TRP A 134 4.91 -0.32 5.13
N ALA A 135 5.41 0.56 5.99
CA ALA A 135 5.72 1.94 5.63
C ALA A 135 7.18 2.24 5.98
N TRP A 136 7.93 2.82 5.04
CA TRP A 136 9.33 3.20 5.25
C TRP A 136 9.73 4.40 4.40
N ILE A 137 10.84 5.02 4.77
CA ILE A 137 11.41 6.13 4.02
C ILE A 137 12.46 5.57 3.03
N HIS A 138 12.40 6.03 1.80
CA HIS A 138 13.37 5.77 0.77
C HIS A 138 13.98 7.08 0.30
N SER A 139 15.30 7.22 0.44
CA SER A 139 16.02 8.43 0.02
C SER A 139 16.74 8.19 -1.29
N ASP A 140 16.51 9.08 -2.26
CA ASP A 140 17.15 9.01 -3.58
C ASP A 140 17.57 10.39 -4.08
N GLY A 141 18.87 10.55 -4.34
CA GLY A 141 19.44 11.76 -4.94
C GLY A 141 19.07 13.07 -4.22
N GLY A 142 18.80 13.02 -2.92
CA GLY A 142 18.38 14.17 -2.10
C GLY A 142 16.86 14.38 -2.05
N ASN A 143 16.08 13.47 -2.61
CA ASN A 143 14.62 13.44 -2.45
C ASN A 143 14.23 12.26 -1.55
N ASP A 144 13.34 12.52 -0.61
CA ASP A 144 12.78 11.50 0.26
C ASP A 144 11.39 11.11 -0.23
N PHE A 145 11.12 9.82 -0.22
CA PHE A 145 9.83 9.23 -0.54
C PHE A 145 9.34 8.42 0.65
N LEU A 146 8.08 8.59 0.99
CA LEU A 146 7.36 7.62 1.80
C LEU A 146 6.93 6.47 0.88
N LEU A 147 7.42 5.28 1.15
CA LEU A 147 6.98 4.06 0.51
C LEU A 147 6.01 3.34 1.44
N THR A 148 4.88 2.92 0.89
CA THR A 148 3.92 2.08 1.59
C THR A 148 3.62 0.85 0.75
N ALA A 149 3.72 -0.33 1.34
CA ALA A 149 3.26 -1.58 0.75
C ALA A 149 2.09 -2.10 1.58
N THR A 150 0.90 -2.15 0.99
CA THR A 150 -0.31 -2.54 1.70
C THR A 150 -0.87 -3.83 1.13
N ALA A 151 -0.90 -4.89 1.95
CA ALA A 151 -1.57 -6.13 1.64
C ALA A 151 -3.00 -6.10 2.19
N THR A 152 -3.98 -6.49 1.37
CA THR A 152 -5.37 -6.66 1.76
C THR A 152 -5.83 -8.06 1.42
N MET A 153 -6.50 -8.72 2.35
CA MET A 153 -7.03 -10.07 2.19
C MET A 153 -8.22 -10.28 3.12
N THR A 154 -9.02 -11.31 2.88
CA THR A 154 -10.05 -11.66 3.85
C THR A 154 -9.41 -12.07 5.18
N THR A 155 -10.07 -11.75 6.30
CA THR A 155 -9.53 -12.11 7.62
C THR A 155 -9.33 -13.63 7.79
N PRO A 156 -10.19 -14.51 7.27
CA PRO A 156 -9.93 -15.95 7.29
C PRO A 156 -8.70 -16.38 6.49
N ALA A 157 -8.44 -15.75 5.33
CA ALA A 157 -7.28 -16.08 4.49
C ALA A 157 -5.94 -15.55 5.04
N PHE A 158 -5.97 -14.65 6.02
CA PHE A 158 -4.76 -14.03 6.57
C PHE A 158 -3.73 -15.06 7.04
N GLY A 159 -4.15 -16.10 7.77
CA GLY A 159 -3.24 -17.13 8.27
C GLY A 159 -2.50 -17.89 7.17
N ASP A 160 -3.17 -18.14 6.03
CA ASP A 160 -2.62 -18.90 4.91
C ASP A 160 -1.77 -18.06 3.96
N LEU A 161 -2.00 -16.74 3.91
CA LEU A 161 -1.35 -15.84 2.95
C LEU A 161 -0.25 -14.97 3.57
N ASN A 162 -0.20 -14.86 4.89
CA ASN A 162 0.73 -13.96 5.56
C ASN A 162 2.20 -14.29 5.26
N ASP A 163 2.57 -15.57 5.21
CA ASP A 163 3.95 -15.97 4.91
C ASP A 163 4.35 -15.61 3.47
N ASP A 164 3.45 -15.78 2.50
CA ASP A 164 3.67 -15.35 1.12
C ASP A 164 3.89 -13.83 1.03
N VAL A 165 3.03 -13.06 1.71
CA VAL A 165 3.14 -11.60 1.72
C VAL A 165 4.46 -11.18 2.35
N LEU A 166 4.88 -11.79 3.45
CA LEU A 166 6.18 -11.53 4.06
C LEU A 166 7.34 -11.85 3.11
N GLU A 167 7.29 -12.97 2.38
CA GLU A 167 8.29 -13.33 1.38
C GLU A 167 8.40 -12.24 0.29
N ILE A 168 7.26 -11.77 -0.24
CA ILE A 168 7.22 -10.70 -1.23
C ILE A 168 7.84 -9.42 -0.66
N ILE A 169 7.43 -8.99 0.54
CA ILE A 169 7.92 -7.77 1.17
C ILE A 169 9.42 -7.83 1.49
N MET A 170 9.90 -8.98 1.95
CA MET A 170 11.34 -9.17 2.23
C MET A 170 12.19 -9.13 0.96
N SER A 171 11.64 -9.54 -0.18
CA SER A 171 12.31 -9.50 -1.48
C SER A 171 12.13 -8.17 -2.23
N LEU A 172 11.22 -7.30 -1.78
CA LEU A 172 10.88 -6.06 -2.46
C LEU A 172 12.06 -5.07 -2.44
N GLU A 173 12.56 -4.74 -3.60
CA GLU A 173 13.55 -3.69 -3.82
C GLU A 173 12.93 -2.54 -4.63
N VAL A 174 13.21 -1.31 -4.24
CA VAL A 174 12.83 -0.10 -4.98
C VAL A 174 14.10 0.55 -5.48
N ARG A 175 14.15 0.83 -6.78
CA ARG A 175 15.31 1.41 -7.47
C ARG A 175 14.86 2.55 -8.36
N ASN A 176 15.81 3.41 -8.69
CA ASN A 176 15.61 4.40 -9.75
C ASN A 176 15.54 3.72 -11.11
N ALA A 177 14.55 4.10 -11.91
CA ALA A 177 14.37 3.63 -13.27
C ALA A 177 15.15 4.49 -14.27
#